data_530d4be4c7d4dcc8b8477a7f7029557d
#
_entry.id   530d4be4c7d4dcc8b8477a7f7029557d
#
_cell.length_a   1.000
_cell.length_b   1.000
_cell.length_c   1.000
_cell.angle_alpha   90.00
_cell.angle_beta   90.00
_cell.angle_gamma   90.00
#
_symmetry.space_group_name_H-M   'P 1'
#
loop_
_entity.id
_entity.type
_entity.pdbx_description
1 polymer ?
#
loop_
_entity_poly.entity_id
_entity_poly.type
_entity_poly.pdbx_seq_one_letter_code
_entity_poly.pdbx_strand_id
1 'polypeptide(L)'
;MALRYKLFLSCCALTMAAACAYARGFRLEGRIEGLQAGDTLRFERILLPSWKYGPGFDVVVRKPGAFRHRGKSEHDQYYLMTYRPKAGRAAAGDRGGKPVIVRPGDRIGMTGSTDAIYYCRLGGGIYDEPMLSSLLAVDDSLGRVRGVIWKMHGKRRSGTI
;
A
#
# COMPACT_ATOMS: atom_id res chain seq x y z
N MET A 1 -26.83 -35.58 27.97
CA MET A 1 -25.65 -34.69 28.11
C MET A 1 -24.67 -34.78 26.95
N ALA A 2 -24.41 -35.92 26.31
CA ALA A 2 -23.40 -36.10 25.26
C ALA A 2 -23.65 -35.29 23.96
N LEU A 3 -24.90 -35.02 23.61
CA LEU A 3 -25.23 -34.29 22.36
C LEU A 3 -24.86 -32.82 22.42
N ARG A 4 -25.01 -32.17 23.58
CA ARG A 4 -24.67 -30.74 23.77
C ARG A 4 -23.17 -30.51 23.73
N TYR A 5 -22.35 -31.43 24.20
CA TYR A 5 -20.89 -31.35 24.13
C TYR A 5 -20.35 -31.47 22.70
N LYS A 6 -20.95 -32.33 21.88
CA LYS A 6 -20.55 -32.49 20.47
C LYS A 6 -20.86 -31.23 19.65
N LEU A 7 -21.99 -30.57 19.93
CA LEU A 7 -22.34 -29.31 19.25
C LEU A 7 -21.39 -28.17 19.65
N PHE A 8 -21.00 -28.11 20.92
CA PHE A 8 -20.08 -27.07 21.42
C PHE A 8 -18.66 -27.23 20.83
N LEU A 9 -18.14 -28.46 20.78
CA LEU A 9 -16.85 -28.76 20.15
C LEU A 9 -16.84 -28.46 18.66
N SER A 10 -17.93 -28.75 17.94
CA SER A 10 -18.06 -28.48 16.53
C SER A 10 -18.10 -26.97 16.23
N CYS A 11 -18.78 -26.20 17.07
CA CYS A 11 -18.85 -24.75 16.93
C CYS A 11 -17.49 -24.08 17.20
N CYS A 12 -16.74 -24.54 18.23
CA CYS A 12 -15.39 -24.07 18.52
C CYS A 12 -14.39 -24.41 17.42
N ALA A 13 -14.48 -25.60 16.83
CA ALA A 13 -13.61 -26.00 15.72
C ALA A 13 -13.87 -25.17 14.45
N LEU A 14 -15.13 -24.85 14.16
CA LEU A 14 -15.50 -23.99 13.02
C LEU A 14 -15.05 -22.54 13.22
N THR A 15 -15.13 -22.00 14.45
CA THR A 15 -14.63 -20.65 14.73
C THR A 15 -13.11 -20.56 14.69
N MET A 16 -12.38 -21.58 15.14
CA MET A 16 -10.93 -21.65 15.04
C MET A 16 -10.46 -21.77 13.57
N ALA A 17 -11.14 -22.59 12.75
CA ALA A 17 -10.81 -22.72 11.34
C ALA A 17 -11.06 -21.41 10.56
N ALA A 18 -12.12 -20.69 10.89
CA ALA A 18 -12.39 -19.37 10.31
C ALA A 18 -11.34 -18.32 10.75
N ALA A 19 -10.89 -18.36 11.99
CA ALA A 19 -9.84 -17.47 12.47
C ALA A 19 -8.48 -17.73 11.78
N CYS A 20 -8.12 -19.00 11.55
CA CYS A 20 -6.89 -19.35 10.81
C CYS A 20 -6.95 -18.95 9.33
N ALA A 21 -8.13 -19.02 8.69
CA ALA A 21 -8.30 -18.58 7.31
C ALA A 21 -8.22 -17.04 7.18
N TYR A 22 -8.64 -16.30 8.21
CA TYR A 22 -8.50 -14.85 8.28
C TYR A 22 -7.05 -14.39 8.50
N ALA A 23 -6.23 -15.21 9.15
CA ALA A 23 -4.83 -14.89 9.47
C ALA A 23 -3.88 -14.88 8.27
N ARG A 24 -4.30 -15.43 7.12
CA ARG A 24 -3.48 -15.51 5.90
C ARG A 24 -3.78 -14.43 4.86
N GLY A 25 -4.75 -13.57 5.11
CA GLY A 25 -5.13 -12.48 4.22
C GLY A 25 -4.56 -11.14 4.68
N PHE A 26 -4.48 -10.18 3.77
CA PHE A 26 -4.21 -8.78 4.09
C PHE A 26 -5.25 -7.88 3.43
N ARG A 27 -5.35 -6.65 3.91
CA ARG A 27 -6.23 -5.64 3.36
C ARG A 27 -5.48 -4.34 3.17
N LEU A 28 -5.57 -3.82 1.95
CA LEU A 28 -5.14 -2.48 1.60
C LEU A 28 -6.37 -1.63 1.32
N GLU A 29 -6.42 -0.46 1.90
CA GLU A 29 -7.46 0.52 1.60
C GLU A 29 -6.87 1.92 1.73
N GLY A 30 -7.43 2.88 1.00
CA GLY A 30 -6.90 4.22 1.11
C GLY A 30 -7.77 5.28 0.47
N ARG A 31 -7.39 6.52 0.81
CA ARG A 31 -7.92 7.73 0.18
C ARG A 31 -6.75 8.48 -0.43
N ILE A 32 -6.72 8.52 -1.76
CA ILE A 32 -5.67 9.18 -2.53
C ILE A 32 -6.34 10.22 -3.40
N GLU A 33 -6.02 11.47 -3.15
CA GLU A 33 -6.52 12.60 -3.93
C GLU A 33 -6.07 12.46 -5.40
N GLY A 34 -6.94 12.84 -6.33
CA GLY A 34 -6.68 12.74 -7.76
C GLY A 34 -6.99 11.38 -8.40
N LEU A 35 -7.21 10.31 -7.61
CA LEU A 35 -7.67 9.02 -8.16
C LEU A 35 -9.05 9.17 -8.80
N GLN A 36 -9.21 8.63 -9.99
CA GLN A 36 -10.48 8.58 -10.72
C GLN A 36 -10.92 7.14 -10.96
N ALA A 37 -12.22 6.94 -11.18
CA ALA A 37 -12.73 5.63 -11.55
C ALA A 37 -12.10 5.14 -12.88
N GLY A 38 -11.58 3.91 -12.87
CA GLY A 38 -10.86 3.31 -13.97
C GLY A 38 -9.34 3.51 -13.93
N ASP A 39 -8.81 4.32 -13.02
CA ASP A 39 -7.38 4.35 -12.73
C ASP A 39 -6.92 3.04 -12.10
N THR A 40 -5.63 2.75 -12.18
CA THR A 40 -5.04 1.53 -11.64
C THR A 40 -3.89 1.84 -10.71
N LEU A 41 -3.92 1.25 -9.51
CA LEU A 41 -2.76 1.15 -8.64
C LEU A 41 -2.14 -0.23 -8.87
N ARG A 42 -0.92 -0.26 -9.40
CA ARG A 42 -0.18 -1.49 -9.65
C ARG A 42 0.79 -1.74 -8.52
N PHE A 43 0.74 -2.94 -7.98
CA PHE A 43 1.63 -3.44 -6.94
C PHE A 43 2.53 -4.52 -7.54
N GLU A 44 3.78 -4.19 -7.79
CA GLU A 44 4.79 -5.12 -8.28
C GLU A 44 5.58 -5.69 -7.10
N ARG A 45 5.63 -7.01 -6.98
CA ARG A 45 6.33 -7.66 -5.88
C ARG A 45 7.84 -7.50 -6.05
N ILE A 46 8.53 -7.11 -4.98
CA ILE A 46 9.99 -7.04 -4.92
C ILE A 46 10.49 -8.34 -4.29
N LEU A 47 11.33 -9.07 -5.02
CA LEU A 47 11.94 -10.32 -4.56
C LEU A 47 13.29 -10.02 -3.91
N LEU A 48 13.36 -10.14 -2.58
CA LEU A 48 14.60 -10.00 -1.84
C LEU A 48 15.37 -11.34 -1.79
N PRO A 49 16.70 -11.31 -1.79
CA PRO A 49 17.60 -10.16 -1.85
C PRO A 49 17.94 -9.66 -3.27
N SER A 50 17.39 -10.28 -4.31
CA SER A 50 17.78 -10.03 -5.69
C SER A 50 17.28 -8.69 -6.27
N TRP A 51 16.38 -8.00 -5.57
CA TRP A 51 15.70 -6.77 -6.02
C TRP A 51 14.98 -6.89 -7.38
N LYS A 52 14.72 -8.10 -7.83
CA LYS A 52 13.95 -8.35 -9.05
C LYS A 52 12.46 -8.17 -8.79
N TYR A 53 11.75 -7.76 -9.83
CA TYR A 53 10.29 -7.70 -9.79
C TYR A 53 9.71 -9.09 -10.08
N GLY A 54 8.77 -9.49 -9.26
CA GLY A 54 7.98 -10.69 -9.42
C GLY A 54 6.52 -10.38 -9.72
N PRO A 55 5.68 -11.41 -9.81
CA PRO A 55 4.26 -11.23 -10.05
C PRO A 55 3.62 -10.40 -8.91
N GLY A 56 2.80 -9.46 -9.30
CA GLY A 56 2.08 -8.57 -8.42
C GLY A 56 0.58 -8.60 -8.71
N PHE A 57 -0.12 -7.53 -8.37
CA PHE A 57 -1.54 -7.37 -8.63
C PHE A 57 -1.90 -5.92 -8.95
N ASP A 58 -3.00 -5.77 -9.67
CA ASP A 58 -3.55 -4.47 -10.03
C ASP A 58 -4.85 -4.21 -9.25
N VAL A 59 -4.99 -2.99 -8.75
CA VAL A 59 -6.20 -2.51 -8.07
C VAL A 59 -6.84 -1.45 -8.94
N VAL A 60 -7.92 -1.82 -9.64
CA VAL A 60 -8.69 -0.87 -10.43
C VAL A 60 -9.58 -0.05 -9.50
N VAL A 61 -9.45 1.25 -9.56
CA VAL A 61 -10.22 2.21 -8.78
C VAL A 61 -11.67 2.21 -9.26
N ARG A 62 -12.59 1.89 -8.37
CA ARG A 62 -14.03 1.86 -8.68
C ARG A 62 -14.75 3.17 -8.32
N LYS A 63 -14.27 3.85 -7.27
CA LYS A 63 -14.83 5.13 -6.80
C LYS A 63 -13.74 6.17 -6.77
N PRO A 64 -13.97 7.41 -7.24
CA PRO A 64 -12.99 8.47 -7.17
C PRO A 64 -12.46 8.66 -5.75
N GLY A 65 -11.16 8.92 -5.65
CA GLY A 65 -10.48 9.21 -4.39
C GLY A 65 -10.27 8.02 -3.45
N ALA A 66 -10.81 6.82 -3.73
CA ALA A 66 -10.75 5.70 -2.80
C ALA A 66 -10.47 4.37 -3.48
N PHE A 67 -9.72 3.50 -2.81
CA PHE A 67 -9.51 2.13 -3.25
C PHE A 67 -9.58 1.15 -2.08
N ARG A 68 -9.80 -0.11 -2.39
CA ARG A 68 -9.78 -1.22 -1.46
C ARG A 68 -9.37 -2.49 -2.17
N HIS A 69 -8.46 -3.23 -1.54
CA HIS A 69 -8.01 -4.53 -2.01
C HIS A 69 -7.92 -5.53 -0.85
N ARG A 70 -8.18 -6.79 -1.12
CA ARG A 70 -7.93 -7.92 -0.21
C ARG A 70 -7.08 -8.92 -0.96
N GLY A 71 -5.95 -9.26 -0.39
CA GLY A 71 -5.03 -10.24 -0.92
C GLY A 71 -4.78 -11.38 0.05
N LYS A 72 -4.05 -12.38 -0.41
CA LYS A 72 -3.52 -13.46 0.42
C LYS A 72 -2.03 -13.32 0.52
N SER A 73 -1.48 -13.57 1.69
CA SER A 73 -0.05 -13.61 1.94
C SER A 73 0.24 -14.66 3.02
N GLU A 74 1.20 -15.52 2.80
CA GLU A 74 1.66 -16.51 3.79
C GLU A 74 2.87 -15.99 4.56
N HIS A 75 3.60 -15.02 3.99
CA HIS A 75 4.81 -14.42 4.52
C HIS A 75 4.81 -12.92 4.27
N ASP A 76 5.73 -12.21 4.90
CA ASP A 76 5.98 -10.80 4.62
C ASP A 76 6.31 -10.61 3.14
N GLN A 77 5.64 -9.66 2.51
CA GLN A 77 5.82 -9.35 1.11
C GLN A 77 6.10 -7.86 0.91
N TYR A 78 6.99 -7.59 -0.03
CA TYR A 78 7.42 -6.24 -0.38
C TYR A 78 6.89 -5.92 -1.77
N TYR A 79 6.19 -4.79 -1.88
CA TYR A 79 5.64 -4.31 -3.14
C TYR A 79 6.13 -2.92 -3.46
N LEU A 80 6.28 -2.62 -4.75
CA LEU A 80 6.36 -1.27 -5.25
C LEU A 80 4.99 -0.90 -5.82
N MET A 81 4.30 0.04 -5.18
CA MET A 81 3.03 0.56 -5.68
C MET A 81 3.31 1.70 -6.66
N THR A 82 2.77 1.61 -7.87
CA THR A 82 2.81 2.65 -8.89
C THR A 82 1.40 3.04 -9.31
N TYR A 83 1.23 4.29 -9.75
CA TYR A 83 -0.02 4.83 -10.26
C TYR A 83 -0.04 4.82 -11.78
N ARG A 84 -1.13 4.33 -12.35
CA ARG A 84 -1.40 4.32 -13.78
C ARG A 84 -2.77 4.95 -14.04
N PRO A 85 -2.82 6.15 -14.64
CA PRO A 85 -4.09 6.74 -15.01
C PRO A 85 -4.76 5.92 -16.11
N LYS A 86 -6.09 5.98 -16.16
CA LYS A 86 -6.86 5.41 -17.26
C LYS A 86 -6.37 5.96 -18.60
N ALA A 87 -6.40 5.13 -19.65
CA ALA A 87 -5.97 5.50 -20.99
C ALA A 87 -6.60 6.85 -21.44
N GLY A 88 -5.78 7.70 -22.05
CA GLY A 88 -6.17 9.04 -22.48
C GLY A 88 -5.96 10.17 -21.46
N ARG A 89 -5.57 9.83 -20.23
CA ARG A 89 -5.18 10.81 -19.19
C ARG A 89 -3.67 10.86 -19.03
N ALA A 90 -3.09 12.05 -19.05
CA ALA A 90 -1.69 12.21 -18.73
C ALA A 90 -1.46 11.83 -17.24
N ALA A 91 -0.37 11.11 -16.98
CA ALA A 91 0.09 10.94 -15.60
C ALA A 91 0.57 12.29 -15.10
N ALA A 92 -0.15 12.87 -14.16
CA ALA A 92 0.33 14.03 -13.40
C ALA A 92 1.28 13.51 -12.32
N GLY A 93 2.42 14.19 -12.14
CA GLY A 93 3.29 13.96 -11.00
C GLY A 93 4.48 13.03 -11.22
N ASP A 94 5.13 12.73 -10.11
CA ASP A 94 6.33 11.89 -10.04
C ASP A 94 5.98 10.44 -10.42
N ARG A 95 6.75 9.89 -11.37
CA ARG A 95 6.64 8.48 -11.79
C ARG A 95 7.21 7.50 -10.77
N GLY A 96 7.62 8.00 -9.62
CA GLY A 96 8.11 7.18 -8.52
C GLY A 96 7.05 6.21 -8.00
N GLY A 97 7.50 5.10 -7.42
CA GLY A 97 6.64 4.14 -6.74
C GLY A 97 6.76 4.26 -5.23
N LYS A 98 5.70 3.92 -4.49
CA LYS A 98 5.72 3.82 -3.02
C LYS A 98 6.03 2.39 -2.61
N PRO A 99 7.11 2.14 -1.85
CA PRO A 99 7.33 0.84 -1.23
C PRO A 99 6.23 0.53 -0.21
N VAL A 100 5.69 -0.68 -0.26
CA VAL A 100 4.64 -1.16 0.63
C VAL A 100 5.02 -2.54 1.14
N ILE A 101 5.10 -2.68 2.46
CA ILE A 101 5.33 -3.94 3.16
C ILE A 101 3.97 -4.46 3.62
N VAL A 102 3.72 -5.75 3.44
CA VAL A 102 2.47 -6.42 3.80
C VAL A 102 2.79 -7.70 4.55
N ARG A 103 2.20 -7.88 5.72
CA ARG A 103 2.23 -9.13 6.49
C ARG A 103 0.90 -9.86 6.42
N PRO A 104 0.88 -11.17 6.67
CA PRO A 104 -0.36 -11.90 6.90
C PRO A 104 -1.18 -11.26 8.05
N GLY A 105 -2.44 -10.97 7.80
CA GLY A 105 -3.33 -10.33 8.77
C GLY A 105 -3.37 -8.81 8.75
N ASP A 106 -2.45 -8.13 8.06
CA ASP A 106 -2.36 -6.68 8.07
C ASP A 106 -3.60 -6.01 7.48
N ARG A 107 -3.93 -4.86 8.10
CA ARG A 107 -4.88 -3.88 7.56
C ARG A 107 -4.13 -2.57 7.39
N ILE A 108 -3.77 -2.25 6.17
CA ILE A 108 -2.95 -1.08 5.84
C ILE A 108 -3.83 -0.01 5.23
N GLY A 109 -3.83 1.16 5.89
CA GLY A 109 -4.42 2.39 5.40
C GLY A 109 -3.41 3.21 4.60
N MET A 110 -3.87 3.87 3.56
CA MET A 110 -3.04 4.72 2.71
C MET A 110 -3.71 6.05 2.43
N THR A 111 -2.99 7.16 2.58
CA THR A 111 -3.48 8.51 2.29
C THR A 111 -2.43 9.31 1.55
N GLY A 112 -2.86 10.14 0.60
CA GLY A 112 -1.94 10.97 -0.19
C GLY A 112 -2.58 11.52 -1.45
N SER A 113 -1.74 11.78 -2.47
CA SER A 113 -2.17 12.32 -3.77
C SER A 113 -1.51 11.56 -4.92
N THR A 114 -2.20 11.50 -6.08
CA THR A 114 -1.64 10.94 -7.31
C THR A 114 -0.45 11.73 -7.84
N ASP A 115 -0.33 13.00 -7.50
CA ASP A 115 0.78 13.86 -7.92
C ASP A 115 2.08 13.55 -7.21
N ALA A 116 1.99 12.84 -6.08
CA ALA A 116 3.11 12.52 -5.20
C ALA A 116 2.94 11.14 -4.54
N ILE A 117 2.77 10.10 -5.36
CA ILE A 117 2.51 8.72 -4.88
C ILE A 117 3.59 8.23 -3.91
N TYR A 118 4.84 8.57 -4.16
CA TYR A 118 5.94 8.20 -3.25
C TYR A 118 5.71 8.71 -1.81
N TYR A 119 5.11 9.87 -1.66
CA TYR A 119 4.87 10.50 -0.35
C TYR A 119 3.53 10.10 0.30
N CYS A 120 2.81 9.15 -0.28
CA CYS A 120 1.63 8.61 0.39
C CYS A 120 2.00 8.07 1.77
N ARG A 121 1.21 8.43 2.77
CA ARG A 121 1.37 7.95 4.15
C ARG A 121 0.74 6.57 4.28
N LEU A 122 1.41 5.71 5.01
CA LEU A 122 0.96 4.37 5.35
C LEU A 122 0.72 4.31 6.86
N GLY A 123 -0.32 3.60 7.28
CA GLY A 123 -0.63 3.35 8.69
C GLY A 123 -1.39 2.04 8.82
N GLY A 124 -1.45 1.50 10.02
CA GLY A 124 -2.03 0.19 10.29
C GLY A 124 -1.05 -0.97 10.07
N GLY A 125 -1.30 -2.10 10.72
CA GLY A 125 -0.45 -3.27 10.63
C GLY A 125 1.00 -3.00 11.02
N ILE A 126 1.95 -3.42 10.21
CA ILE A 126 3.39 -3.20 10.45
C ILE A 126 3.77 -1.72 10.61
N TYR A 127 3.01 -0.80 10.00
CA TYR A 127 3.33 0.63 10.03
C TYR A 127 3.01 1.32 11.35
N ASP A 128 2.26 0.66 12.23
CA ASP A 128 2.00 1.13 13.59
C ASP A 128 3.11 0.70 14.58
N GLU A 129 4.07 -0.13 14.14
CA GLU A 129 5.22 -0.50 14.96
C GLU A 129 6.12 0.72 15.22
N PRO A 130 6.50 1.00 16.48
CA PRO A 130 7.22 2.24 16.84
C PRO A 130 8.53 2.46 16.06
N MET A 131 9.28 1.38 15.81
CA MET A 131 10.53 1.46 15.05
C MET A 131 10.27 1.89 13.60
N LEU A 132 9.33 1.23 12.91
CA LEU A 132 9.04 1.54 11.51
C LEU A 132 8.38 2.90 11.36
N SER A 133 7.44 3.26 12.25
CA SER A 133 6.81 4.57 12.24
C SER A 133 7.81 5.71 12.43
N SER A 134 8.82 5.53 13.29
CA SER A 134 9.91 6.49 13.48
C SER A 134 10.79 6.62 12.25
N LEU A 135 11.17 5.50 11.61
CA LEU A 135 11.94 5.51 10.37
C LEU A 135 11.20 6.21 9.22
N LEU A 136 9.90 5.95 9.08
CA LEU A 136 9.07 6.59 8.06
C LEU A 136 8.91 8.09 8.31
N ALA A 137 8.82 8.54 9.56
CA ALA A 137 8.78 9.96 9.90
C ALA A 137 10.08 10.68 9.51
N VAL A 138 11.23 10.01 9.64
CA VAL A 138 12.52 10.54 9.18
C VAL A 138 12.56 10.60 7.65
N ASP A 139 12.14 9.54 6.95
CA ASP A 139 12.09 9.49 5.47
C ASP A 139 11.17 10.58 4.90
N ASP A 140 9.98 10.77 5.48
CA ASP A 140 9.05 11.84 5.13
C ASP A 140 9.67 13.24 5.32
N SER A 141 10.48 13.43 6.36
CA SER A 141 11.16 14.68 6.64
C SER A 141 12.27 14.95 5.62
N LEU A 142 13.08 13.95 5.31
CA LEU A 142 14.12 14.01 4.28
C LEU A 142 13.52 14.24 2.88
N GLY A 143 12.40 13.59 2.58
CA GLY A 143 11.67 13.79 1.34
C GLY A 143 11.18 15.22 1.14
N ARG A 144 10.67 15.85 2.20
CA ARG A 144 10.28 17.27 2.18
C ARG A 144 11.48 18.19 1.91
N VAL A 145 12.60 17.98 2.59
CA VAL A 145 13.83 18.75 2.38
C VAL A 145 14.33 18.60 0.95
N ARG A 146 14.37 17.36 0.44
CA ARG A 146 14.77 17.06 -0.95
C ARG A 146 13.86 17.77 -1.97
N GLY A 147 12.55 17.79 -1.73
CA GLY A 147 11.57 18.52 -2.56
C GLY A 147 11.79 20.04 -2.58
N VAL A 148 12.15 20.64 -1.45
CA VAL A 148 12.50 22.06 -1.37
C VAL A 148 13.78 22.36 -2.16
N ILE A 149 14.82 21.55 -1.98
CA ILE A 149 16.09 21.69 -2.70
C ILE A 149 15.86 21.58 -4.22
N TRP A 150 15.08 20.63 -4.68
CA TRP A 150 14.72 20.47 -6.10
C TRP A 150 14.01 21.71 -6.67
N LYS A 151 13.05 22.27 -5.95
CA LYS A 151 12.35 23.50 -6.35
C LYS A 151 13.30 24.68 -6.43
N MET A 152 14.26 24.79 -5.53
CA MET A 152 15.26 25.87 -5.53
C MET A 152 16.24 25.76 -6.69
N HIS A 153 16.71 24.54 -7.00
CA HIS A 153 17.64 24.31 -8.12
C HIS A 153 16.95 24.30 -9.48
N GLY A 154 15.69 23.85 -9.57
CA GLY A 154 14.92 23.85 -10.81
C GLY A 154 14.64 25.28 -11.34
N LYS A 155 14.41 26.23 -10.46
CA LYS A 155 14.23 27.65 -10.82
C LYS A 155 15.49 28.30 -11.38
N ARG A 156 16.69 27.82 -11.04
CA ARG A 156 17.95 28.39 -11.57
C ARG A 156 18.25 27.98 -13.03
N ARG A 157 17.66 26.88 -13.52
CA ARG A 157 17.88 26.42 -14.90
C ARG A 157 16.92 27.01 -15.94
N SER A 158 15.82 27.60 -15.52
CA SER A 158 14.84 28.23 -16.43
C SER A 158 14.99 29.74 -16.57
N GLY A 159 16.06 30.33 -16.02
CA GLY A 159 16.31 31.77 -16.01
C GLY A 159 17.48 32.24 -16.87
N THR A 160 17.94 31.44 -17.83
CA THR A 160 19.04 31.87 -18.73
C THR A 160 18.66 31.54 -20.17
N ILE A 161 17.93 32.42 -20.79
CA ILE A 161 17.97 32.78 -22.23
C ILE A 161 17.65 34.27 -22.30
#